data_ef92f094d7629fe8a9ebab0e7ca1b12e
#
_entry.id   ef92f094d7629fe8a9ebab0e7ca1b12e
#
_cell.length_a   1.000
_cell.length_b   1.000
_cell.length_c   1.000
_cell.angle_alpha   90.00
_cell.angle_beta   90.00
_cell.angle_gamma   90.00
#
_symmetry.space_group_name_H-M   'P 1'
#
loop_
_entity.id
_entity.type
_entity.pdbx_description
1 polymer ?
#
loop_
_entity_poly.entity_id
_entity_poly.type
_entity_poly.pdbx_seq_one_letter_code
_entity_poly.pdbx_strand_id
1 'polypeptide(L)'
;MKEKVIIIATILIIVISFPFLAVQSEKTAKVRDEELRESRKQEQYQKAVSCMENDEYEQAIELFKKLPRDYEDTMYILKYAKYCQGVADDVGLEKLYRLTWDFPDENKYTGKYAEEMETVKKEIKSQYEEYTAQKEKEEREEIAKDVPYKGMAEKYINSTILGSAKDKKEEHYWRDTPGKRTQEVQYRYTWYDSNRVKIYDAVCRNGRVNQVIKYVHTTSSNKKKSYKSIAKNGSMDMYDVYDYDDPEDFYYDHIDEFDDIQDAENYWEEVQ
;
A
#
# COMPACT_ATOMS: atom_id res chain seq x y z
N MET A 1 19.91 -17.09 89.73
CA MET A 1 20.62 -16.82 88.48
C MET A 1 20.13 -17.71 87.30
N LYS A 2 19.92 -18.99 87.50
CA LYS A 2 19.47 -19.91 86.43
C LYS A 2 18.13 -19.54 85.78
N GLU A 3 17.13 -19.10 86.52
CA GLU A 3 15.81 -18.71 85.95
C GLU A 3 15.87 -17.48 85.05
N LYS A 4 16.72 -16.46 85.42
CA LYS A 4 16.88 -15.27 84.59
C LYS A 4 17.56 -15.58 83.27
N VAL A 5 18.47 -16.54 83.23
CA VAL A 5 19.16 -16.98 82.02
C VAL A 5 18.19 -17.70 81.10
N ILE A 6 17.28 -18.51 81.62
CA ILE A 6 16.27 -19.24 80.83
C ILE A 6 15.27 -18.26 80.20
N ILE A 7 14.85 -17.24 80.94
CA ILE A 7 13.92 -16.24 80.44
C ILE A 7 14.57 -15.41 79.33
N ILE A 8 15.82 -15.02 79.46
CA ILE A 8 16.58 -14.29 78.43
C ILE A 8 16.75 -15.14 77.20
N ALA A 9 17.08 -16.44 77.32
CA ALA A 9 17.26 -17.35 76.21
C ALA A 9 15.95 -17.59 75.46
N THR A 10 14.79 -17.72 76.13
CA THR A 10 13.49 -17.88 75.49
C THR A 10 13.03 -16.60 74.77
N ILE A 11 13.26 -15.40 75.32
CA ILE A 11 12.98 -14.16 74.65
C ILE A 11 13.88 -14.02 73.40
N LEU A 12 15.13 -14.37 73.50
CA LEU A 12 16.06 -14.29 72.35
C LEU A 12 15.62 -15.25 71.21
N ILE A 13 15.16 -16.46 71.51
CA ILE A 13 14.65 -17.41 70.56
C ILE A 13 13.35 -16.86 69.90
N ILE A 14 12.44 -16.28 70.63
CA ILE A 14 11.24 -15.67 70.06
C ILE A 14 11.55 -14.47 69.16
N VAL A 15 12.48 -13.59 69.58
CA VAL A 15 12.90 -12.40 68.79
C VAL A 15 13.61 -12.79 67.49
N ILE A 16 14.34 -13.89 67.50
CA ILE A 16 15.04 -14.36 66.28
C ILE A 16 14.09 -15.21 65.38
N SER A 17 13.18 -16.01 65.95
CA SER A 17 12.30 -16.89 65.19
C SER A 17 11.14 -16.12 64.55
N PHE A 18 10.64 -15.04 65.14
CA PHE A 18 9.50 -14.29 64.64
C PHE A 18 9.75 -13.61 63.27
N PRO A 19 10.87 -12.87 63.07
CA PRO A 19 11.17 -12.34 61.73
C PRO A 19 11.44 -13.42 60.69
N PHE A 20 12.03 -14.57 61.08
CA PHE A 20 12.24 -15.67 60.18
C PHE A 20 10.95 -16.35 59.71
N LEU A 21 9.98 -16.53 60.58
CA LEU A 21 8.63 -17.05 60.23
C LEU A 21 7.85 -16.06 59.35
N ALA A 22 7.99 -14.74 59.62
CA ALA A 22 7.34 -13.69 58.85
C ALA A 22 7.91 -13.68 57.39
N VAL A 23 9.20 -13.76 57.20
CA VAL A 23 9.87 -13.84 55.87
C VAL A 23 9.47 -15.12 55.12
N GLN A 24 9.36 -16.24 55.83
CA GLN A 24 8.89 -17.50 55.24
C GLN A 24 7.42 -17.40 54.78
N SER A 25 6.54 -16.79 55.60
CA SER A 25 5.14 -16.62 55.25
C SER A 25 4.93 -15.67 54.05
N GLU A 26 5.77 -14.62 53.95
CA GLU A 26 5.75 -13.68 52.80
C GLU A 26 6.23 -14.34 51.50
N LYS A 27 7.27 -15.17 51.56
CA LYS A 27 7.75 -15.97 50.43
C LYS A 27 6.68 -16.95 49.93
N THR A 28 6.05 -17.70 50.85
CA THR A 28 4.97 -18.62 50.47
C THR A 28 3.72 -17.95 49.94
N ALA A 29 3.39 -16.73 50.40
CA ALA A 29 2.31 -15.93 49.85
C ALA A 29 2.63 -15.45 48.42
N LYS A 30 3.84 -14.98 48.15
CA LYS A 30 4.29 -14.56 46.81
C LYS A 30 4.26 -15.74 45.82
N VAL A 31 4.78 -16.89 46.22
CA VAL A 31 4.74 -18.13 45.38
C VAL A 31 3.29 -18.52 45.05
N ARG A 32 2.40 -18.50 46.02
CA ARG A 32 0.98 -18.81 45.79
C ARG A 32 0.32 -17.81 44.87
N ASP A 33 0.62 -16.51 45.01
CA ASP A 33 0.07 -15.49 44.12
C ASP A 33 0.57 -15.66 42.67
N GLU A 34 1.82 -16.07 42.52
CA GLU A 34 2.42 -16.33 41.20
C GLU A 34 1.82 -17.60 40.55
N GLU A 35 1.64 -18.66 41.31
CA GLU A 35 0.94 -19.88 40.87
C GLU A 35 -0.51 -19.59 40.46
N LEU A 36 -1.22 -18.77 41.23
CA LEU A 36 -2.58 -18.37 40.90
C LEU A 36 -2.67 -17.53 39.63
N ARG A 37 -1.72 -16.61 39.41
CA ARG A 37 -1.62 -15.83 38.17
C ARG A 37 -1.35 -16.73 36.99
N GLU A 38 -0.43 -17.67 37.11
CA GLU A 38 -0.10 -18.63 36.05
C GLU A 38 -1.27 -19.54 35.71
N SER A 39 -1.96 -20.05 36.72
CA SER A 39 -3.19 -20.84 36.54
C SER A 39 -4.27 -20.08 35.77
N ARG A 40 -4.46 -18.78 36.06
CA ARG A 40 -5.41 -17.93 35.33
C ARG A 40 -5.02 -17.70 33.87
N LYS A 41 -3.72 -17.51 33.59
CA LYS A 41 -3.23 -17.39 32.22
C LYS A 41 -3.46 -18.69 31.43
N GLN A 42 -3.17 -19.83 32.08
CA GLN A 42 -3.40 -21.15 31.49
C GLN A 42 -4.87 -21.39 31.16
N GLU A 43 -5.78 -21.07 32.09
CA GLU A 43 -7.22 -21.21 31.88
C GLU A 43 -7.68 -20.29 30.71
N GLN A 44 -7.21 -19.04 30.69
CA GLN A 44 -7.52 -18.09 29.61
C GLN A 44 -7.00 -18.55 28.27
N TYR A 45 -5.78 -19.10 28.22
CA TYR A 45 -5.19 -19.66 27.01
C TYR A 45 -6.00 -20.85 26.49
N GLN A 46 -6.33 -21.83 27.36
CA GLN A 46 -7.15 -22.98 26.97
C GLN A 46 -8.54 -22.57 26.46
N LYS A 47 -9.15 -21.56 27.10
CA LYS A 47 -10.43 -21.02 26.64
C LYS A 47 -10.28 -20.36 25.25
N ALA A 48 -9.21 -19.61 25.02
CA ALA A 48 -8.96 -19.00 23.72
C ALA A 48 -8.75 -20.05 22.62
N VAL A 49 -7.99 -21.13 22.92
CA VAL A 49 -7.81 -22.26 22.00
C VAL A 49 -9.13 -22.97 21.70
N SER A 50 -9.97 -23.16 22.72
CA SER A 50 -11.31 -23.75 22.53
C SER A 50 -12.21 -22.89 21.64
N CYS A 51 -12.15 -21.54 21.78
CA CYS A 51 -12.86 -20.64 20.87
C CYS A 51 -12.37 -20.80 19.42
N MET A 52 -11.05 -20.99 19.20
CA MET A 52 -10.50 -21.28 17.86
C MET A 52 -11.08 -22.57 17.26
N GLU A 53 -11.20 -23.62 18.08
CA GLU A 53 -11.75 -24.93 17.66
C GLU A 53 -13.25 -24.89 17.35
N ASN A 54 -13.96 -23.92 17.90
CA ASN A 54 -15.39 -23.71 17.68
C ASN A 54 -15.69 -22.62 16.66
N ASP A 55 -14.68 -22.13 15.90
CA ASP A 55 -14.80 -21.04 14.92
C ASP A 55 -15.25 -19.69 15.53
N GLU A 56 -15.11 -19.54 16.85
CA GLU A 56 -15.41 -18.29 17.58
C GLU A 56 -14.20 -17.34 17.56
N TYR A 57 -13.73 -16.98 16.36
CA TYR A 57 -12.45 -16.29 16.14
C TYR A 57 -12.37 -14.93 16.83
N GLU A 58 -13.44 -14.14 16.84
CA GLU A 58 -13.48 -12.84 17.49
C GLU A 58 -13.23 -12.98 19.00
N GLN A 59 -13.90 -13.96 19.65
CA GLN A 59 -13.72 -14.22 21.08
C GLN A 59 -12.31 -14.75 21.37
N ALA A 60 -11.79 -15.62 20.52
CA ALA A 60 -10.41 -16.13 20.61
C ALA A 60 -9.40 -14.98 20.56
N ILE A 61 -9.54 -14.06 19.61
CA ILE A 61 -8.69 -12.87 19.46
C ILE A 61 -8.72 -12.01 20.71
N GLU A 62 -9.91 -11.76 21.29
CA GLU A 62 -10.04 -10.96 22.51
C GLU A 62 -9.41 -11.62 23.74
N LEU A 63 -9.48 -12.94 23.82
CA LEU A 63 -8.83 -13.70 24.90
C LEU A 63 -7.32 -13.71 24.75
N PHE A 64 -6.79 -13.97 23.53
CA PHE A 64 -5.34 -13.95 23.27
C PHE A 64 -4.73 -12.57 23.47
N LYS A 65 -5.41 -11.48 23.13
CA LYS A 65 -4.93 -10.11 23.38
C LYS A 65 -4.70 -9.77 24.86
N LYS A 66 -5.40 -10.47 25.77
CA LYS A 66 -5.26 -10.28 27.23
C LYS A 66 -4.09 -11.06 27.82
N LEU A 67 -3.52 -11.99 27.07
CA LEU A 67 -2.34 -12.75 27.45
C LEU A 67 -1.05 -12.01 27.09
N PRO A 68 0.05 -12.22 27.82
CA PRO A 68 1.37 -11.78 27.37
C PRO A 68 1.70 -12.37 26.00
N ARG A 69 2.39 -11.60 25.14
CA ARG A 69 2.73 -12.05 23.78
C ARG A 69 3.67 -13.27 23.76
N ASP A 70 4.49 -13.40 24.77
CA ASP A 70 5.46 -14.47 25.00
C ASP A 70 4.88 -15.64 25.81
N TYR A 71 3.59 -15.61 26.16
CA TYR A 71 2.94 -16.70 26.84
C TYR A 71 2.62 -17.82 25.86
N GLU A 72 3.22 -19.00 26.05
CA GLU A 72 3.10 -20.11 25.12
C GLU A 72 3.31 -19.67 23.67
N ASP A 73 2.44 -20.08 22.76
CA ASP A 73 2.46 -19.69 21.35
C ASP A 73 1.41 -18.63 20.99
N THR A 74 0.93 -17.89 21.99
CA THR A 74 -0.10 -16.82 21.85
C THR A 74 0.15 -15.90 20.67
N MET A 75 1.41 -15.47 20.47
CA MET A 75 1.76 -14.56 19.38
C MET A 75 1.44 -15.13 18.00
N TYR A 76 1.66 -16.42 17.80
CA TYR A 76 1.42 -17.08 16.52
C TYR A 76 -0.05 -17.39 16.31
N ILE A 77 -0.72 -17.95 17.34
CA ILE A 77 -2.13 -18.31 17.25
C ILE A 77 -3.00 -17.05 17.06
N LEU A 78 -2.66 -15.93 17.70
CA LEU A 78 -3.36 -14.67 17.50
C LEU A 78 -3.32 -14.18 16.04
N LYS A 79 -2.21 -14.40 15.34
CA LYS A 79 -2.10 -14.07 13.90
C LYS A 79 -2.98 -14.98 13.06
N TYR A 80 -2.98 -16.27 13.37
CA TYR A 80 -3.82 -17.24 12.71
C TYR A 80 -5.31 -16.98 12.97
N ALA A 81 -5.70 -16.67 14.20
CA ALA A 81 -7.07 -16.31 14.56
C ALA A 81 -7.58 -15.10 13.73
N LYS A 82 -6.75 -14.08 13.56
CA LYS A 82 -7.08 -12.92 12.71
C LYS A 82 -7.27 -13.28 11.24
N TYR A 83 -6.48 -14.22 10.74
CA TYR A 83 -6.64 -14.72 9.39
C TYR A 83 -7.98 -15.49 9.27
N CYS A 84 -8.27 -16.41 10.18
CA CYS A 84 -9.52 -17.18 10.20
C CYS A 84 -10.75 -16.26 10.31
N GLN A 85 -10.68 -15.23 11.16
CA GLN A 85 -11.71 -14.19 11.23
C GLN A 85 -11.86 -13.45 9.89
N GLY A 86 -10.75 -13.12 9.22
CA GLY A 86 -10.78 -12.48 7.90
C GLY A 86 -11.44 -13.36 6.84
N VAL A 87 -11.24 -14.69 6.90
CA VAL A 87 -11.94 -15.65 6.02
C VAL A 87 -13.44 -15.67 6.33
N ALA A 88 -13.81 -15.75 7.62
CA ALA A 88 -15.22 -15.73 8.04
C ALA A 88 -15.94 -14.43 7.65
N ASP A 89 -15.24 -13.29 7.68
CA ASP A 89 -15.74 -11.96 7.30
C ASP A 89 -15.72 -11.71 5.78
N ASP A 90 -15.22 -12.62 4.96
CA ASP A 90 -15.06 -12.49 3.50
C ASP A 90 -14.33 -11.19 3.09
N VAL A 91 -13.19 -10.91 3.72
CA VAL A 91 -12.48 -9.63 3.57
C VAL A 91 -11.75 -9.45 2.23
N GLY A 92 -11.83 -10.39 1.33
CA GLY A 92 -11.18 -10.38 0.04
C GLY A 92 -9.71 -10.83 0.04
N LEU A 93 -9.26 -11.34 -1.10
CA LEU A 93 -7.98 -12.05 -1.26
C LEU A 93 -6.76 -11.19 -0.92
N GLU A 94 -6.75 -9.91 -1.30
CA GLU A 94 -5.63 -9.00 -1.01
C GLU A 94 -5.42 -8.82 0.49
N LYS A 95 -6.51 -8.66 1.26
CA LYS A 95 -6.45 -8.51 2.71
C LYS A 95 -6.05 -9.82 3.38
N LEU A 96 -6.58 -10.96 2.92
CA LEU A 96 -6.16 -12.28 3.38
C LEU A 96 -4.66 -12.50 3.16
N TYR A 97 -4.16 -12.19 1.95
CA TYR A 97 -2.74 -12.29 1.64
C TYR A 97 -1.87 -11.43 2.59
N ARG A 98 -2.29 -10.21 2.88
CA ARG A 98 -1.58 -9.34 3.85
C ARG A 98 -1.56 -9.92 5.27
N LEU A 99 -2.64 -10.57 5.71
CA LEU A 99 -2.69 -11.23 7.02
C LEU A 99 -1.70 -12.39 7.13
N THR A 100 -1.39 -13.07 6.02
CA THR A 100 -0.40 -14.16 6.02
C THR A 100 1.06 -13.67 6.10
N TRP A 101 1.35 -12.37 5.87
CA TRP A 101 2.72 -11.84 5.99
C TRP A 101 3.26 -11.93 7.41
N ASP A 102 2.37 -11.87 8.38
CA ASP A 102 2.71 -11.97 9.80
C ASP A 102 2.92 -13.42 10.26
N PHE A 103 2.64 -14.41 9.41
CA PHE A 103 2.85 -15.82 9.75
C PHE A 103 4.35 -16.12 9.84
N PRO A 104 4.75 -17.02 10.75
CA PRO A 104 6.15 -17.40 10.88
C PRO A 104 6.68 -18.03 9.59
N ASP A 105 7.98 -17.90 9.37
CA ASP A 105 8.65 -18.66 8.33
C ASP A 105 8.72 -20.15 8.70
N GLU A 106 8.96 -21.00 7.70
CA GLU A 106 9.11 -22.45 7.88
C GLU A 106 10.04 -22.76 9.08
N ASN A 107 9.59 -23.70 9.90
CA ASN A 107 10.32 -24.18 11.09
C ASN A 107 10.53 -23.19 12.24
N LYS A 108 10.01 -21.96 12.17
CA LYS A 108 10.07 -21.01 13.29
C LYS A 108 8.98 -21.22 14.35
N TYR A 109 7.92 -21.90 13.98
CA TYR A 109 6.82 -22.24 14.85
C TYR A 109 6.45 -23.72 14.65
N THR A 110 6.36 -24.48 15.73
CA THR A 110 6.04 -25.91 15.73
C THR A 110 4.83 -26.22 16.61
N GLY A 111 4.03 -25.20 16.95
CA GLY A 111 2.83 -25.34 17.77
C GLY A 111 1.65 -25.92 17.01
N LYS A 112 0.48 -25.93 17.67
CA LYS A 112 -0.73 -26.60 17.24
C LYS A 112 -1.18 -26.27 15.80
N TYR A 113 -1.02 -25.03 15.36
CA TYR A 113 -1.49 -24.54 14.03
C TYR A 113 -0.34 -24.29 13.05
N ALA A 114 0.83 -24.88 13.26
CA ALA A 114 2.00 -24.62 12.43
C ALA A 114 1.80 -25.08 10.98
N GLU A 115 1.27 -26.30 10.80
CA GLU A 115 1.03 -26.91 9.49
C GLU A 115 -0.06 -26.16 8.71
N GLU A 116 -1.14 -25.80 9.39
CA GLU A 116 -2.25 -25.04 8.82
C GLU A 116 -1.77 -23.65 8.36
N MET A 117 -1.00 -22.95 9.20
CA MET A 117 -0.46 -21.63 8.85
C MET A 117 0.48 -21.70 7.65
N GLU A 118 1.31 -22.74 7.57
CA GLU A 118 2.23 -22.93 6.43
C GLU A 118 1.46 -23.23 5.15
N THR A 119 0.47 -24.14 5.22
CA THR A 119 -0.38 -24.50 4.09
C THR A 119 -1.14 -23.29 3.56
N VAL A 120 -1.82 -22.58 4.45
CA VAL A 120 -2.56 -21.36 4.12
C VAL A 120 -1.65 -20.29 3.49
N LYS A 121 -0.45 -20.09 4.06
CA LYS A 121 0.51 -19.11 3.51
C LYS A 121 0.89 -19.42 2.06
N LYS A 122 1.10 -20.69 1.73
CA LYS A 122 1.43 -21.14 0.37
C LYS A 122 0.23 -21.00 -0.58
N GLU A 123 -0.95 -21.44 -0.14
CA GLU A 123 -2.16 -21.42 -0.96
C GLU A 123 -2.61 -19.97 -1.28
N ILE A 124 -2.69 -19.11 -0.27
CA ILE A 124 -3.10 -17.72 -0.44
C ILE A 124 -2.08 -16.95 -1.29
N LYS A 125 -0.79 -17.24 -1.14
CA LYS A 125 0.24 -16.65 -2.00
C LYS A 125 0.03 -17.04 -3.46
N SER A 126 -0.20 -18.32 -3.75
CA SER A 126 -0.45 -18.81 -5.11
C SER A 126 -1.71 -18.17 -5.72
N GLN A 127 -2.80 -18.14 -4.97
CA GLN A 127 -4.05 -17.50 -5.40
C GLN A 127 -3.88 -16.00 -5.68
N TYR A 128 -3.10 -15.30 -4.84
CA TYR A 128 -2.84 -13.88 -5.02
C TYR A 128 -1.95 -13.60 -6.23
N GLU A 129 -0.95 -14.45 -6.48
CA GLU A 129 -0.10 -14.38 -7.68
C GLU A 129 -0.92 -14.62 -8.96
N GLU A 130 -1.82 -15.60 -8.97
CA GLU A 130 -2.74 -15.84 -10.08
C GLU A 130 -3.70 -14.67 -10.30
N TYR A 131 -4.31 -14.16 -9.22
CA TYR A 131 -5.21 -13.00 -9.28
C TYR A 131 -4.51 -11.76 -9.84
N THR A 132 -3.29 -11.47 -9.38
CA THR A 132 -2.52 -10.31 -9.86
C THR A 132 -2.09 -10.47 -11.32
N ALA A 133 -1.69 -11.68 -11.73
CA ALA A 133 -1.34 -11.98 -13.11
C ALA A 133 -2.55 -11.83 -14.06
N GLN A 134 -3.72 -12.32 -13.62
CA GLN A 134 -4.96 -12.18 -14.39
C GLN A 134 -5.36 -10.70 -14.52
N LYS A 135 -5.32 -9.95 -13.43
CA LYS A 135 -5.61 -8.51 -13.43
C LYS A 135 -4.65 -7.72 -14.32
N GLU A 136 -3.35 -8.03 -14.28
CA GLU A 136 -2.37 -7.40 -15.18
C GLU A 136 -2.63 -7.75 -16.65
N LYS A 137 -3.09 -8.96 -16.93
CA LYS A 137 -3.46 -9.37 -18.29
C LYS A 137 -4.68 -8.59 -18.79
N GLU A 138 -5.72 -8.49 -17.99
CA GLU A 138 -6.95 -7.74 -18.31
C GLU A 138 -6.64 -6.25 -18.52
N GLU A 139 -5.86 -5.64 -17.63
CA GLU A 139 -5.40 -4.25 -17.77
C GLU A 139 -4.61 -4.05 -19.07
N ARG A 140 -3.72 -5.00 -19.41
CA ARG A 140 -2.96 -4.94 -20.67
C ARG A 140 -3.85 -5.08 -21.91
N GLU A 141 -4.86 -5.96 -21.86
CA GLU A 141 -5.81 -6.15 -22.97
C GLU A 141 -6.70 -4.93 -23.15
N GLU A 142 -7.05 -4.23 -22.08
CA GLU A 142 -7.79 -2.98 -22.13
C GLU A 142 -6.92 -1.86 -22.73
N ILE A 143 -5.72 -1.68 -22.22
CA ILE A 143 -4.77 -0.68 -22.73
C ILE A 143 -4.41 -0.91 -24.21
N ALA A 144 -4.39 -2.16 -24.66
CA ALA A 144 -4.08 -2.48 -26.08
C ALA A 144 -5.11 -1.92 -27.07
N LYS A 145 -6.27 -1.50 -26.60
CA LYS A 145 -7.33 -0.88 -27.44
C LYS A 145 -7.15 0.64 -27.58
N ASP A 146 -6.35 1.25 -26.73
CA ASP A 146 -6.18 2.69 -26.67
C ASP A 146 -4.79 3.17 -27.10
N VAL A 147 -4.68 4.47 -27.36
CA VAL A 147 -3.41 5.17 -27.50
C VAL A 147 -2.82 5.47 -26.11
N PRO A 148 -1.54 5.84 -25.98
CA PRO A 148 -1.01 6.32 -24.71
C PRO A 148 -1.82 7.49 -24.16
N TYR A 149 -2.13 7.49 -22.85
CA TYR A 149 -2.88 8.54 -22.17
C TYR A 149 -2.20 8.97 -20.86
N LYS A 150 -2.47 10.19 -20.41
CA LYS A 150 -1.92 10.76 -19.15
C LYS A 150 -2.33 9.87 -17.95
N GLY A 151 -1.36 9.53 -17.11
CA GLY A 151 -1.56 8.64 -15.95
C GLY A 151 -1.30 7.16 -16.20
N MET A 152 -1.28 6.69 -17.45
CA MET A 152 -0.96 5.30 -17.81
C MET A 152 0.41 4.90 -17.25
N ALA A 153 0.53 3.67 -16.73
CA ALA A 153 1.81 3.15 -16.28
C ALA A 153 2.79 2.97 -17.45
N GLU A 154 4.05 3.43 -17.30
CA GLU A 154 5.09 3.36 -18.34
C GLU A 154 5.33 1.95 -18.87
N LYS A 155 5.16 0.92 -18.01
CA LYS A 155 5.32 -0.49 -18.38
C LYS A 155 4.38 -0.93 -19.51
N TYR A 156 3.27 -0.24 -19.73
CA TYR A 156 2.27 -0.57 -20.76
C TYR A 156 2.39 0.27 -22.03
N ILE A 157 3.30 1.22 -22.07
CA ILE A 157 3.36 2.20 -23.19
C ILE A 157 3.54 1.56 -24.56
N ASN A 158 4.26 0.42 -24.63
CA ASN A 158 4.47 -0.35 -25.84
C ASN A 158 3.38 -1.40 -26.10
N SER A 159 2.38 -1.51 -25.22
CA SER A 159 1.25 -2.42 -25.33
C SER A 159 -0.01 -1.76 -25.89
N THR A 160 0.04 -0.48 -26.19
CA THR A 160 -1.07 0.31 -26.77
C THR A 160 -1.30 -0.05 -28.24
N ILE A 161 -2.41 0.42 -28.81
CA ILE A 161 -2.75 0.23 -30.23
C ILE A 161 -1.68 0.77 -31.19
N LEU A 162 -0.84 1.71 -30.73
CA LEU A 162 0.29 2.24 -31.51
C LEU A 162 1.46 1.26 -31.59
N GLY A 163 1.43 0.17 -30.80
CA GLY A 163 2.53 -0.79 -30.68
C GLY A 163 3.78 -0.19 -30.04
N SER A 164 4.94 -0.80 -30.29
CA SER A 164 6.19 -0.34 -29.71
C SER A 164 6.63 1.01 -30.25
N ALA A 165 7.00 1.92 -29.36
CA ALA A 165 7.61 3.19 -29.73
C ALA A 165 8.91 2.93 -30.56
N LYS A 166 9.14 3.73 -31.56
CA LYS A 166 10.34 3.62 -32.43
C LYS A 166 11.56 4.27 -31.80
N ASP A 167 11.35 5.30 -30.99
CA ASP A 167 12.41 5.96 -30.21
C ASP A 167 12.03 6.03 -28.74
N LYS A 168 13.04 5.83 -27.89
CA LYS A 168 12.99 6.14 -26.46
C LYS A 168 14.17 7.04 -26.14
N LYS A 169 13.91 8.25 -25.69
CA LYS A 169 14.93 9.24 -25.35
C LYS A 169 14.87 9.57 -23.86
N GLU A 170 16.00 9.53 -23.19
CA GLU A 170 16.16 10.06 -21.85
C GLU A 170 16.33 11.57 -21.93
N GLU A 171 15.56 12.30 -21.15
CA GLU A 171 15.59 13.75 -21.05
C GLU A 171 15.69 14.17 -19.58
N HIS A 172 16.43 15.25 -19.33
CA HIS A 172 16.56 15.81 -17.99
C HIS A 172 15.70 17.07 -17.88
N TYR A 173 14.94 17.18 -16.79
CA TYR A 173 14.17 18.38 -16.48
C TYR A 173 14.44 18.85 -15.06
N TRP A 174 14.21 20.13 -14.83
CA TRP A 174 14.36 20.73 -13.51
C TRP A 174 13.02 20.75 -12.80
N ARG A 175 12.99 20.19 -11.58
CA ARG A 175 11.84 20.28 -10.70
C ARG A 175 12.14 21.29 -9.59
N ASP A 176 11.32 22.33 -9.53
CA ASP A 176 11.36 23.32 -8.47
C ASP A 176 10.43 22.87 -7.33
N THR A 177 11.00 22.63 -6.16
CA THR A 177 10.27 22.39 -4.91
C THR A 177 10.62 23.54 -3.94
N PRO A 178 9.75 23.89 -2.97
CA PRO A 178 10.05 24.96 -2.02
C PRO A 178 11.43 24.78 -1.38
N GLY A 179 12.36 25.70 -1.68
CA GLY A 179 13.72 25.70 -1.16
C GLY A 179 14.72 24.74 -1.84
N LYS A 180 14.33 24.00 -2.88
CA LYS A 180 15.24 23.09 -3.59
C LYS A 180 14.88 22.92 -5.06
N ARG A 181 15.89 23.07 -5.92
CA ARG A 181 15.82 22.74 -7.34
C ARG A 181 16.56 21.43 -7.59
N THR A 182 15.87 20.42 -8.12
CA THR A 182 16.45 19.10 -8.41
C THR A 182 16.35 18.79 -9.89
N GLN A 183 17.42 18.21 -10.45
CA GLN A 183 17.36 17.65 -11.79
C GLN A 183 16.77 16.26 -11.71
N GLU A 184 15.71 16.00 -12.46
CA GLU A 184 15.03 14.72 -12.56
C GLU A 184 15.09 14.18 -13.98
N VAL A 185 14.92 12.87 -14.13
CA VAL A 185 14.92 12.17 -15.42
C VAL A 185 13.49 11.93 -15.86
N GLN A 186 13.24 12.13 -17.14
CA GLN A 186 12.03 11.70 -17.83
C GLN A 186 12.39 10.93 -19.09
N TYR A 187 11.46 10.10 -19.55
CA TYR A 187 11.62 9.36 -20.80
C TYR A 187 10.57 9.80 -21.79
N ARG A 188 11.01 10.15 -23.01
CA ARG A 188 10.13 10.44 -24.14
C ARG A 188 10.09 9.25 -25.07
N TYR A 189 8.90 8.74 -25.33
CA TYR A 189 8.59 7.69 -26.29
C TYR A 189 7.98 8.33 -27.52
N THR A 190 8.47 7.96 -28.72
CA THR A 190 8.05 8.56 -29.99
C THR A 190 7.57 7.49 -30.97
N TRP A 191 6.44 7.72 -31.59
CA TRP A 191 5.90 6.92 -32.67
C TRP A 191 5.92 7.72 -33.98
N TYR A 192 6.12 7.00 -35.07
CA TYR A 192 6.18 7.54 -36.42
C TYR A 192 5.25 6.76 -37.32
N ASP A 193 4.69 7.40 -38.34
CA ASP A 193 3.97 6.74 -39.43
C ASP A 193 4.92 5.99 -40.38
N SER A 194 4.34 5.40 -41.45
CA SER A 194 5.11 4.70 -42.53
C SER A 194 6.07 5.61 -43.24
N ASN A 195 5.85 6.91 -43.25
CA ASN A 195 6.68 7.92 -43.90
C ASN A 195 7.73 8.54 -42.98
N ARG A 196 7.89 7.96 -41.75
CA ARG A 196 8.81 8.46 -40.70
C ARG A 196 8.43 9.86 -40.18
N VAL A 197 7.16 10.22 -40.28
CA VAL A 197 6.64 11.45 -39.71
C VAL A 197 6.13 11.15 -38.29
N LYS A 198 6.46 11.99 -37.32
CA LYS A 198 6.01 11.83 -35.94
C LYS A 198 4.48 11.87 -35.87
N ILE A 199 3.89 10.89 -35.19
CA ILE A 199 2.44 10.84 -34.95
C ILE A 199 2.08 10.99 -33.49
N TYR A 200 2.97 10.54 -32.59
CA TYR A 200 2.75 10.60 -31.14
C TYR A 200 4.07 10.74 -30.39
N ASP A 201 4.06 11.54 -29.31
CA ASP A 201 5.04 11.49 -28.24
C ASP A 201 4.32 11.21 -26.92
N ALA A 202 4.92 10.39 -26.05
CA ALA A 202 4.48 10.26 -24.66
C ALA A 202 5.69 10.50 -23.75
N VAL A 203 5.54 11.41 -22.79
CA VAL A 203 6.57 11.76 -21.81
C VAL A 203 6.25 11.09 -20.50
N CYS A 204 7.15 10.22 -20.03
CA CYS A 204 7.00 9.49 -18.78
C CYS A 204 7.88 10.07 -17.69
N ARG A 205 7.28 10.26 -16.50
CA ARG A 205 7.97 10.66 -15.27
C ARG A 205 7.54 9.70 -14.14
N ASN A 206 8.48 9.27 -13.33
CA ASN A 206 8.22 8.40 -12.18
C ASN A 206 7.38 7.13 -12.55
N GLY A 207 7.67 6.53 -13.71
CA GLY A 207 7.01 5.32 -14.18
C GLY A 207 5.56 5.50 -14.69
N ARG A 208 5.13 6.75 -14.93
CA ARG A 208 3.82 7.07 -15.51
C ARG A 208 3.92 8.06 -16.64
N VAL A 209 3.00 7.94 -17.60
CA VAL A 209 2.81 8.95 -18.66
C VAL A 209 2.32 10.25 -18.01
N ASN A 210 3.09 11.30 -18.17
CA ASN A 210 2.77 12.64 -17.64
C ASN A 210 2.15 13.54 -18.70
N GLN A 211 2.59 13.38 -19.96
CA GLN A 211 2.13 14.18 -21.08
C GLN A 211 2.06 13.33 -22.34
N VAL A 212 1.06 13.56 -23.17
CA VAL A 212 0.92 12.97 -24.49
C VAL A 212 0.82 14.11 -25.51
N ILE A 213 1.53 13.98 -26.62
CA ILE A 213 1.52 14.95 -27.71
C ILE A 213 1.10 14.18 -28.97
N LYS A 214 -0.03 14.54 -29.54
CA LYS A 214 -0.51 14.01 -30.82
C LYS A 214 -0.13 15.00 -31.94
N TYR A 215 0.54 14.50 -32.98
CA TYR A 215 0.91 15.32 -34.13
C TYR A 215 -0.11 15.14 -35.24
N VAL A 216 -0.85 16.19 -35.56
CA VAL A 216 -1.79 16.22 -36.68
C VAL A 216 -1.04 16.71 -37.91
N HIS A 217 -0.80 15.82 -38.87
CA HIS A 217 -0.22 16.19 -40.15
C HIS A 217 -1.36 16.49 -41.15
N THR A 218 -1.68 17.74 -41.35
CA THR A 218 -2.50 18.13 -42.48
C THR A 218 -1.70 17.84 -43.77
N THR A 219 -2.10 16.85 -44.53
CA THR A 219 -1.62 16.65 -45.91
C THR A 219 -2.10 17.84 -46.73
N SER A 220 -1.34 18.93 -46.68
CA SER A 220 -1.54 20.07 -47.55
C SER A 220 -1.08 19.66 -48.94
N SER A 221 -2.01 19.24 -49.80
CA SER A 221 -1.80 19.30 -51.24
C SER A 221 -1.35 20.69 -51.62
N ASN A 222 -0.14 20.81 -52.21
CA ASN A 222 0.49 21.98 -52.76
C ASN A 222 -0.46 23.11 -53.14
N LYS A 223 -0.63 24.09 -52.26
CA LYS A 223 -0.81 25.50 -52.65
C LYS A 223 0.05 26.32 -51.69
N LYS A 224 1.14 26.87 -52.24
CA LYS A 224 1.87 27.98 -51.64
C LYS A 224 0.84 29.07 -51.37
N LYS A 225 0.26 29.13 -50.17
CA LYS A 225 -0.39 30.32 -49.65
C LYS A 225 0.69 31.10 -48.91
N SER A 226 1.13 32.18 -49.55
CA SER A 226 1.85 33.30 -48.94
C SER A 226 1.16 33.67 -47.64
N TYR A 227 1.80 33.51 -46.52
CA TYR A 227 1.36 34.04 -45.25
C TYR A 227 1.44 35.56 -45.32
N LYS A 228 0.33 36.19 -45.65
CA LYS A 228 0.09 37.58 -45.30
C LYS A 228 -0.29 37.56 -43.82
N SER A 229 0.65 37.96 -42.98
CA SER A 229 0.39 38.31 -41.60
C SER A 229 -0.73 39.35 -41.56
N ILE A 230 -1.91 38.97 -41.18
CA ILE A 230 -2.96 39.88 -40.77
C ILE A 230 -2.76 40.05 -39.25
N ALA A 231 -1.94 41.03 -38.91
CA ALA A 231 -1.95 41.62 -37.60
C ALA A 231 -3.32 42.32 -37.44
N LYS A 232 -4.26 41.67 -36.76
CA LYS A 232 -5.40 42.32 -36.15
C LYS A 232 -5.32 42.09 -34.66
N ASN A 233 -5.11 43.21 -33.97
CA ASN A 233 -5.28 43.38 -32.52
C ASN A 233 -4.76 42.32 -31.57
N GLY A 234 -3.59 42.52 -31.08
CA GLY A 234 -3.00 42.49 -29.71
C GLY A 234 -3.26 41.33 -28.76
N SER A 235 -4.04 40.32 -29.06
CA SER A 235 -4.12 39.11 -28.21
C SER A 235 -3.27 38.03 -28.85
N MET A 236 -2.27 37.59 -28.11
CA MET A 236 -1.42 36.47 -28.53
C MET A 236 -2.14 35.19 -28.08
N ASP A 237 -2.64 34.43 -29.04
CA ASP A 237 -3.21 33.10 -28.75
C ASP A 237 -2.12 32.21 -28.18
N MET A 238 -2.18 31.99 -26.89
CA MET A 238 -1.18 31.24 -26.12
C MET A 238 -1.49 29.75 -26.04
N TYR A 239 -2.73 29.35 -26.38
CA TYR A 239 -3.24 27.99 -26.22
C TYR A 239 -3.80 27.39 -27.52
N ASP A 240 -3.48 27.99 -28.69
CA ASP A 240 -3.89 27.51 -30.01
C ASP A 240 -5.41 27.27 -30.13
N VAL A 241 -6.24 28.22 -29.65
CA VAL A 241 -7.71 28.22 -29.67
C VAL A 241 -8.29 27.81 -31.03
N TYR A 242 -7.64 28.21 -32.11
CA TYR A 242 -8.10 27.93 -33.49
C TYR A 242 -7.97 26.44 -33.90
N ASP A 243 -7.34 25.60 -33.09
CA ASP A 243 -7.22 24.18 -33.36
C ASP A 243 -8.42 23.38 -32.82
N TYR A 244 -9.36 24.04 -32.15
CA TYR A 244 -10.54 23.44 -31.55
C TYR A 244 -11.81 23.93 -32.26
N ASP A 245 -12.80 23.03 -32.36
CA ASP A 245 -14.10 23.35 -32.98
C ASP A 245 -15.09 23.95 -31.97
N ASP A 246 -14.89 23.69 -30.68
CA ASP A 246 -15.73 24.21 -29.59
C ASP A 246 -14.94 24.46 -28.30
N PRO A 247 -15.44 25.34 -27.40
CA PRO A 247 -14.75 25.71 -26.16
C PRO A 247 -14.73 24.59 -25.11
N GLU A 248 -15.62 23.61 -25.20
CA GLU A 248 -15.65 22.48 -24.24
C GLU A 248 -14.48 21.54 -24.49
N ASP A 249 -14.19 21.19 -25.73
CA ASP A 249 -13.03 20.40 -26.13
C ASP A 249 -11.73 21.13 -25.80
N PHE A 250 -11.67 22.44 -26.03
CA PHE A 250 -10.57 23.32 -25.65
C PHE A 250 -10.32 23.30 -24.14
N TYR A 251 -11.38 23.42 -23.30
CA TYR A 251 -11.26 23.37 -21.86
C TYR A 251 -10.68 22.04 -21.37
N TYR A 252 -11.17 20.90 -21.88
CA TYR A 252 -10.71 19.59 -21.43
C TYR A 252 -9.24 19.32 -21.78
N ASP A 253 -8.73 19.88 -22.86
CA ASP A 253 -7.31 19.76 -23.22
C ASP A 253 -6.41 20.68 -22.39
N HIS A 254 -6.97 21.77 -21.83
CA HIS A 254 -6.26 22.78 -21.04
C HIS A 254 -6.77 22.89 -19.58
N ILE A 255 -7.36 21.84 -19.05
CA ILE A 255 -8.01 21.84 -17.73
C ILE A 255 -7.10 22.28 -16.57
N ASP A 256 -5.79 22.13 -16.72
CA ASP A 256 -4.81 22.55 -15.71
C ASP A 256 -4.48 24.07 -15.77
N GLU A 257 -4.96 24.77 -16.80
CA GLU A 257 -4.65 26.18 -17.10
C GLU A 257 -5.84 27.12 -16.81
N PHE A 258 -7.06 26.57 -16.72
CA PHE A 258 -8.28 27.31 -16.44
C PHE A 258 -8.95 26.83 -15.17
N ASP A 259 -9.47 27.74 -14.35
CA ASP A 259 -10.11 27.42 -13.07
C ASP A 259 -11.44 26.64 -13.26
N ASP A 260 -12.18 26.96 -14.33
CA ASP A 260 -13.38 26.25 -14.75
C ASP A 260 -13.65 26.43 -16.25
N ILE A 261 -14.71 25.74 -16.75
CA ILE A 261 -15.09 25.78 -18.17
C ILE A 261 -15.46 27.21 -18.63
N GLN A 262 -16.06 28.01 -17.76
CA GLN A 262 -16.45 29.39 -18.09
C GLN A 262 -15.23 30.28 -18.32
N ASP A 263 -14.14 30.02 -17.62
CA ASP A 263 -12.88 30.74 -17.79
C ASP A 263 -12.23 30.42 -19.14
N ALA A 264 -12.29 29.15 -19.54
CA ALA A 264 -11.85 28.70 -20.87
C ALA A 264 -12.75 29.24 -22.01
N GLU A 265 -14.07 29.26 -21.82
CA GLU A 265 -15.02 29.87 -22.77
C GLU A 265 -14.77 31.36 -22.95
N ASN A 266 -14.51 32.10 -21.87
CA ASN A 266 -14.19 33.51 -21.94
C ASN A 266 -12.88 33.76 -22.72
N TYR A 267 -11.85 32.97 -22.49
CA TYR A 267 -10.60 33.04 -23.25
C TYR A 267 -10.83 32.68 -24.73
N TRP A 268 -11.59 31.65 -25.00
CA TRP A 268 -11.98 31.25 -26.36
C TRP A 268 -12.66 32.40 -27.13
N GLU A 269 -13.67 33.03 -26.52
CA GLU A 269 -14.39 34.15 -27.13
C GLU A 269 -13.51 35.38 -27.34
N GLU A 270 -12.53 35.66 -26.47
CA GLU A 270 -11.62 36.78 -26.57
C GLU A 270 -10.62 36.62 -27.72
N VAL A 271 -10.22 35.37 -28.03
CA VAL A 271 -9.18 35.10 -29.04
C VAL A 271 -9.77 34.88 -30.43
N GLN A 272 -11.02 34.38 -30.57
CA GLN A 272 -11.71 34.24 -31.87
C GLN A 272 -12.16 35.61 -32.44
#